data_1734a0d984d4dd71272ec691bb9f1d62
#
_entry.id   1734a0d984d4dd71272ec691bb9f1d62
#
_cell.length_a   1.000
_cell.length_b   1.000
_cell.length_c   1.000
_cell.angle_alpha   90.00
_cell.angle_beta   90.00
_cell.angle_gamma   90.00
#
_symmetry.space_group_name_H-M   'P 1'
#
loop_
_entity.id
_entity.type
_entity.pdbx_description
1 polymer ?
#
loop_
_entity_poly.entity_id
_entity_poly.type
_entity_poly.pdbx_seq_one_letter_code
_entity_poly.pdbx_strand_id
1 'polypeptide(L)'
;MKNIFRLFPLIIISLLFVSCGHLTYHVGDIVLDDGTVLSQTEMAAYKGSAEPVAFIFSVTGGEHENSKRVLGAGLKISEPLVFTPEDSESYGISIQANYSMAAAQEYQIQTGLYTNLGFFGLTDGRKTWKNVVKADGNAAKSFADYPAYDYAVNYGIKNKIKKFEKGWYLPTAAEARMLVKSNMPDLPDFIWTSSQSYDGKENELVVNLITGSVETGFKDMDYRVCSIYCFAE
;
A
#
# COMPACT_ATOMS: atom_id res chain seq x y z
N MET A 1 29.26 16.23 69.18
CA MET A 1 29.47 16.49 67.75
C MET A 1 28.62 15.47 66.93
N LYS A 2 27.50 15.91 66.39
CA LYS A 2 26.58 15.04 65.60
C LYS A 2 26.80 15.34 64.13
N ASN A 3 27.32 14.40 63.36
CA ASN A 3 27.46 14.49 61.92
C ASN A 3 26.12 14.19 61.26
N ILE A 4 25.52 15.20 60.62
CA ILE A 4 24.32 15.06 59.79
C ILE A 4 24.78 14.82 58.37
N PHE A 5 24.71 13.57 57.91
CA PHE A 5 24.82 13.23 56.48
C PHE A 5 23.53 13.61 55.80
N ARG A 6 23.59 14.67 54.99
CA ARG A 6 22.51 15.00 54.06
C ARG A 6 22.66 14.14 52.80
N LEU A 7 21.79 13.15 52.65
CA LEU A 7 21.57 12.48 51.36
C LEU A 7 20.88 13.47 50.38
N PHE A 8 21.61 13.85 49.36
CA PHE A 8 20.98 14.49 48.17
C PHE A 8 20.37 13.39 47.32
N PRO A 9 19.06 13.47 46.96
CA PRO A 9 18.51 12.57 45.97
C PRO A 9 19.07 12.96 44.59
N LEU A 10 19.76 12.04 43.96
CA LEU A 10 20.20 12.14 42.57
C LEU A 10 18.98 12.05 41.70
N ILE A 11 18.41 13.20 41.27
CA ILE A 11 17.36 13.24 40.25
C ILE A 11 18.04 12.92 38.92
N ILE A 12 17.89 11.69 38.45
CA ILE A 12 18.25 11.29 37.11
C ILE A 12 17.16 11.89 36.18
N ILE A 13 17.44 13.08 35.64
CA ILE A 13 16.67 13.64 34.55
C ILE A 13 17.03 12.84 33.31
N SER A 14 16.22 11.84 32.96
CA SER A 14 16.27 11.23 31.66
C SER A 14 15.90 12.28 30.61
N LEU A 15 16.90 12.92 30.04
CA LEU A 15 16.75 13.73 28.84
C LEU A 15 16.27 12.81 27.71
N LEU A 16 14.98 12.81 27.48
CA LEU A 16 14.41 12.35 26.22
C LEU A 16 14.94 13.29 25.14
N PHE A 17 16.02 12.90 24.50
CA PHE A 17 16.42 13.49 23.23
C PHE A 17 15.33 13.15 22.24
N VAL A 18 14.37 14.07 22.05
CA VAL A 18 13.58 14.10 20.84
C VAL A 18 14.54 14.50 19.73
N SER A 19 15.25 13.53 19.21
CA SER A 19 15.98 13.68 17.96
C SER A 19 14.95 13.98 16.89
N CYS A 20 14.97 15.20 16.37
CA CYS A 20 14.32 15.57 15.12
C CYS A 20 15.16 14.95 13.97
N GLY A 21 15.43 13.64 14.06
CA GLY A 21 16.12 12.87 13.05
C GLY A 21 15.13 12.54 11.93
N HIS A 22 15.54 12.73 10.69
CA HIS A 22 14.84 12.17 9.55
C HIS A 22 14.55 10.69 9.84
N LEU A 23 13.28 10.32 9.84
CA LEU A 23 12.88 8.92 9.98
C LEU A 23 13.56 8.13 8.85
N THR A 24 14.43 7.21 9.23
CA THR A 24 15.08 6.32 8.27
C THR A 24 14.21 5.08 8.17
N TYR A 25 13.65 4.84 7.00
CA TYR A 25 12.85 3.64 6.72
C TYR A 25 13.71 2.57 6.08
N HIS A 26 13.48 1.32 6.48
CA HIS A 26 14.06 0.14 5.84
C HIS A 26 12.95 -0.83 5.43
N VAL A 27 13.20 -1.63 4.41
CA VAL A 27 12.29 -2.72 4.07
C VAL A 27 12.24 -3.71 5.24
N GLY A 28 11.03 -4.04 5.68
CA GLY A 28 10.80 -4.87 6.85
C GLY A 28 10.41 -4.10 8.12
N ASP A 29 10.54 -2.76 8.13
CA ASP A 29 10.10 -1.96 9.27
C ASP A 29 8.59 -1.96 9.42
N ILE A 30 8.14 -1.83 10.66
CA ILE A 30 6.73 -1.72 11.05
C ILE A 30 6.44 -0.27 11.44
N VAL A 31 5.40 0.29 10.86
CA VAL A 31 4.90 1.62 11.23
C VAL A 31 3.72 1.46 12.18
N LEU A 32 3.76 2.20 13.29
CA LEU A 32 2.69 2.24 14.28
C LEU A 32 1.69 3.38 13.99
N ASP A 33 0.51 3.32 14.58
CA ASP A 33 -0.58 4.28 14.40
C ASP A 33 -0.25 5.71 14.87
N ASP A 34 0.73 5.86 15.77
CA ASP A 34 1.29 7.15 16.20
C ASP A 34 2.42 7.66 15.28
N GLY A 35 2.83 6.85 14.29
CA GLY A 35 3.89 7.13 13.32
C GLY A 35 5.28 6.74 13.79
N THR A 36 5.42 6.05 14.89
CA THR A 36 6.68 5.40 15.29
C THR A 36 7.04 4.33 14.24
N VAL A 37 8.32 4.24 13.90
CA VAL A 37 8.85 3.21 12.99
C VAL A 37 9.78 2.31 13.78
N LEU A 38 9.54 1.01 13.74
CA LEU A 38 10.29 0.00 14.45
C LEU A 38 10.76 -1.09 13.48
N SER A 39 11.98 -1.56 13.66
CA SER A 39 12.42 -2.81 13.03
C SER A 39 11.62 -3.99 13.58
N GLN A 40 11.60 -5.12 12.88
CA GLN A 40 10.93 -6.33 13.37
C GLN A 40 11.45 -6.78 14.75
N THR A 41 12.75 -6.62 15.00
CA THR A 41 13.36 -6.95 16.30
C THR A 41 12.87 -6.02 17.40
N GLU A 42 12.82 -4.71 17.14
CA GLU A 42 12.28 -3.73 18.09
C GLU A 42 10.78 -3.93 18.31
N MET A 43 10.02 -4.25 17.25
CA MET A 43 8.60 -4.57 17.37
C MET A 43 8.35 -5.78 18.27
N ALA A 44 9.16 -6.84 18.17
CA ALA A 44 9.05 -8.02 19.03
C ALA A 44 9.30 -7.70 20.53
N ALA A 45 10.09 -6.67 20.82
CA ALA A 45 10.38 -6.20 22.17
C ALA A 45 9.47 -5.05 22.63
N TYR A 46 8.64 -4.51 21.75
CA TYR A 46 7.81 -3.33 22.01
C TYR A 46 6.79 -3.58 23.14
N LYS A 47 6.67 -2.62 24.06
CA LYS A 47 5.74 -2.67 25.22
C LYS A 47 4.84 -1.44 25.30
N GLY A 48 4.89 -0.56 24.29
CA GLY A 48 4.01 0.59 24.22
C GLY A 48 2.58 0.21 23.86
N SER A 49 1.73 1.21 23.72
CA SER A 49 0.30 1.06 23.42
C SER A 49 -0.06 1.38 21.96
N ALA A 50 0.87 1.87 21.17
CA ALA A 50 0.61 2.16 19.77
C ALA A 50 0.52 0.85 18.97
N GLU A 51 -0.42 0.80 18.03
CA GLU A 51 -0.74 -0.42 17.28
C GLU A 51 0.01 -0.44 15.92
N PRO A 52 0.50 -1.60 15.48
CA PRO A 52 1.10 -1.75 14.16
C PRO A 52 0.05 -1.57 13.06
N VAL A 53 0.34 -0.75 12.06
CA VAL A 53 -0.60 -0.41 10.99
C VAL A 53 -0.09 -0.67 9.58
N ALA A 54 1.23 -0.65 9.38
CA ALA A 54 1.82 -0.91 8.08
C ALA A 54 3.18 -1.62 8.18
N PHE A 55 3.50 -2.35 7.12
CA PHE A 55 4.79 -2.98 6.85
C PHE A 55 5.48 -2.25 5.70
N ILE A 56 6.70 -1.77 5.88
CA ILE A 56 7.48 -1.13 4.82
C ILE A 56 8.00 -2.20 3.87
N PHE A 57 7.50 -2.21 2.64
CA PHE A 57 7.88 -3.22 1.65
C PHE A 57 8.80 -2.69 0.54
N SER A 58 8.89 -1.36 0.39
CA SER A 58 9.74 -0.74 -0.63
C SER A 58 10.31 0.59 -0.14
N VAL A 59 11.62 0.75 -0.35
CA VAL A 59 12.35 2.01 -0.19
C VAL A 59 13.18 2.20 -1.44
N THR A 60 12.74 3.09 -2.32
CA THR A 60 13.40 3.35 -3.62
C THR A 60 13.80 4.81 -3.73
N GLY A 61 14.73 5.13 -4.62
CA GLY A 61 15.00 6.52 -4.99
C GLY A 61 13.73 7.17 -5.54
N GLY A 62 13.43 8.39 -5.11
CA GLY A 62 12.31 9.18 -5.61
C GLY A 62 12.59 9.77 -7.00
N GLU A 63 11.68 10.58 -7.52
CA GLU A 63 11.79 11.24 -8.83
C GLU A 63 12.96 12.25 -8.90
N HIS A 64 13.47 12.69 -7.73
CA HIS A 64 14.62 13.58 -7.62
C HIS A 64 15.78 12.89 -6.91
N GLU A 65 17.01 13.25 -7.26
CA GLU A 65 18.27 12.61 -6.83
C GLU A 65 18.43 12.42 -5.32
N ASN A 66 17.67 13.16 -4.50
CA ASN A 66 17.71 13.13 -3.03
C ASN A 66 16.39 12.68 -2.37
N SER A 67 15.37 12.32 -3.13
CA SER A 67 14.11 11.85 -2.58
C SER A 67 14.06 10.32 -2.53
N LYS A 68 13.44 9.79 -1.49
CA LYS A 68 13.22 8.34 -1.33
C LYS A 68 11.74 8.07 -1.29
N ARG A 69 11.23 7.33 -2.24
CA ARG A 69 9.85 6.85 -2.17
C ARG A 69 9.77 5.67 -1.21
N VAL A 70 9.00 5.82 -0.14
CA VAL A 70 8.80 4.79 0.88
C VAL A 70 7.37 4.30 0.85
N LEU A 71 7.18 3.01 0.53
CA LEU A 71 5.87 2.39 0.44
C LEU A 71 5.67 1.40 1.58
N GLY A 72 4.54 1.53 2.27
CA GLY A 72 4.09 0.58 3.27
C GLY A 72 2.76 -0.05 2.88
N ALA A 73 2.61 -1.33 3.16
CA ALA A 73 1.39 -2.10 3.00
C ALA A 73 0.64 -2.16 4.32
N GLY A 74 -0.65 -1.95 4.29
CA GLY A 74 -1.53 -2.09 5.45
C GLY A 74 -1.54 -3.53 5.95
N LEU A 75 -1.39 -3.71 7.26
CA LEU A 75 -1.31 -5.05 7.87
C LEU A 75 -2.65 -5.80 7.87
N LYS A 76 -3.76 -5.11 7.70
CA LYS A 76 -5.08 -5.73 7.57
C LYS A 76 -5.43 -5.87 6.09
N ILE A 77 -5.51 -7.10 5.64
CA ILE A 77 -5.95 -7.44 4.29
C ILE A 77 -7.48 -7.57 4.31
N SER A 78 -8.16 -7.20 3.21
CA SER A 78 -9.61 -7.36 3.13
C SER A 78 -10.04 -8.82 3.18
N GLU A 79 -11.30 -9.08 3.55
CA GLU A 79 -11.97 -10.29 3.09
C GLU A 79 -12.04 -10.28 1.55
N PRO A 80 -12.29 -11.45 0.91
CA PRO A 80 -12.53 -11.47 -0.52
C PRO A 80 -13.68 -10.52 -0.90
N LEU A 81 -13.49 -9.75 -1.96
CA LEU A 81 -14.48 -8.79 -2.46
C LEU A 81 -14.28 -8.56 -3.96
N VAL A 82 -15.34 -8.15 -4.63
CA VAL A 82 -15.31 -7.83 -6.06
C VAL A 82 -14.64 -6.48 -6.31
N PHE A 83 -14.06 -6.32 -7.50
CA PHE A 83 -13.58 -4.99 -7.94
C PHE A 83 -14.75 -4.06 -8.25
N THR A 84 -15.71 -4.56 -9.04
CA THR A 84 -16.98 -3.89 -9.40
C THR A 84 -18.05 -4.98 -9.54
N PRO A 85 -19.24 -4.85 -8.93
CA PRO A 85 -20.34 -5.80 -9.09
C PRO A 85 -20.80 -5.91 -10.55
N GLU A 86 -21.14 -7.13 -10.99
CA GLU A 86 -21.57 -7.41 -12.36
C GLU A 86 -22.85 -6.66 -12.76
N ASP A 87 -23.76 -6.45 -11.80
CA ASP A 87 -25.03 -5.74 -12.00
C ASP A 87 -24.89 -4.21 -11.95
N SER A 88 -23.69 -3.70 -11.69
CA SER A 88 -23.39 -2.26 -11.68
C SER A 88 -23.21 -1.73 -13.10
N GLU A 89 -23.75 -0.53 -13.38
CA GLU A 89 -23.45 0.22 -14.61
C GLU A 89 -21.95 0.49 -14.79
N SER A 90 -21.19 0.50 -13.69
CA SER A 90 -19.74 0.71 -13.67
C SER A 90 -18.93 -0.51 -14.11
N TYR A 91 -19.52 -1.72 -14.15
CA TYR A 91 -18.83 -2.97 -14.50
C TYR A 91 -18.17 -2.92 -15.88
N GLY A 92 -18.91 -2.42 -16.87
CA GLY A 92 -18.44 -2.31 -18.26
C GLY A 92 -17.65 -1.03 -18.55
N ILE A 93 -17.19 -0.27 -17.55
CA ILE A 93 -16.41 0.95 -17.79
C ILE A 93 -14.91 0.63 -17.82
N SER A 94 -14.27 1.07 -18.90
CA SER A 94 -12.82 0.96 -19.09
C SER A 94 -12.12 2.23 -18.66
N ILE A 95 -11.14 2.09 -17.76
CA ILE A 95 -10.37 3.21 -17.23
C ILE A 95 -9.05 3.32 -18.00
N GLN A 96 -9.12 3.84 -19.23
CA GLN A 96 -7.96 3.91 -20.14
C GLN A 96 -6.73 4.59 -19.52
N ALA A 97 -6.94 5.60 -18.66
CA ALA A 97 -5.84 6.26 -17.96
C ALA A 97 -5.11 5.35 -16.97
N ASN A 98 -5.70 4.20 -16.59
CA ASN A 98 -5.12 3.19 -15.72
C ASN A 98 -4.54 1.99 -16.48
N TYR A 99 -4.52 2.03 -17.80
CA TYR A 99 -3.83 0.99 -18.59
C TYR A 99 -2.33 1.04 -18.35
N SER A 100 -1.77 -0.13 -18.13
CA SER A 100 -0.33 -0.29 -17.96
C SER A 100 0.38 -0.87 -19.21
N MET A 101 0.08 -0.41 -20.39
CA MET A 101 -0.13 -1.26 -21.53
C MET A 101 0.87 -1.34 -22.65
N ALA A 102 1.41 -0.22 -23.10
CA ALA A 102 2.16 -0.26 -24.38
C ALA A 102 3.45 -1.07 -24.28
N ALA A 103 4.14 -0.96 -23.14
CA ALA A 103 5.41 -1.63 -22.92
C ALA A 103 5.26 -3.14 -22.61
N ALA A 104 4.12 -3.58 -22.03
CA ALA A 104 3.91 -4.99 -21.71
C ALA A 104 3.75 -5.84 -22.95
N GLN A 105 2.95 -5.37 -23.90
CA GLN A 105 2.72 -6.08 -25.16
C GLN A 105 4.00 -6.22 -25.98
N GLU A 106 4.75 -5.14 -26.13
CA GLU A 106 5.97 -5.15 -26.89
C GLU A 106 7.00 -6.11 -26.29
N TYR A 107 7.16 -6.10 -24.98
CA TYR A 107 8.10 -6.98 -24.31
C TYR A 107 7.64 -8.46 -24.30
N GLN A 108 6.35 -8.72 -24.14
CA GLN A 108 5.79 -10.08 -24.24
C GLN A 108 5.98 -10.66 -25.64
N ILE A 109 5.77 -9.85 -26.67
CA ILE A 109 6.01 -10.26 -28.08
C ILE A 109 7.49 -10.57 -28.29
N GLN A 110 8.41 -9.78 -27.74
CA GLN A 110 9.84 -9.93 -27.93
C GLN A 110 10.45 -11.09 -27.14
N THR A 111 9.95 -11.39 -25.95
CA THR A 111 10.61 -12.31 -25.00
C THR A 111 9.77 -13.51 -24.60
N GLY A 112 8.49 -13.51 -24.89
CA GLY A 112 7.55 -14.53 -24.42
C GLY A 112 7.33 -14.55 -22.90
N LEU A 113 7.87 -13.56 -22.18
CA LEU A 113 7.80 -13.47 -20.72
C LEU A 113 6.92 -12.30 -20.30
N TYR A 114 5.98 -12.55 -19.39
CA TYR A 114 5.34 -11.49 -18.63
C TYR A 114 6.37 -10.88 -17.68
N THR A 115 6.99 -9.79 -18.09
CA THR A 115 8.00 -9.17 -17.26
C THR A 115 7.50 -7.89 -16.63
N ASN A 116 8.35 -7.39 -15.74
CA ASN A 116 8.16 -6.15 -14.99
C ASN A 116 7.90 -4.92 -15.87
N LEU A 117 8.23 -5.00 -17.16
CA LEU A 117 8.19 -3.86 -18.09
C LEU A 117 6.77 -3.41 -18.41
N GLY A 118 5.79 -4.33 -18.41
CA GLY A 118 4.41 -4.00 -18.71
C GLY A 118 3.73 -3.03 -17.76
N PHE A 119 4.36 -2.72 -16.65
CA PHE A 119 3.78 -1.87 -15.60
C PHE A 119 4.49 -0.53 -15.44
N PHE A 120 5.46 -0.23 -16.30
CA PHE A 120 6.21 1.03 -16.23
C PHE A 120 5.38 2.29 -16.44
N GLY A 121 4.22 2.20 -17.10
CA GLY A 121 3.33 3.35 -17.27
C GLY A 121 2.53 3.71 -16.03
N LEU A 122 2.35 2.77 -15.08
CA LEU A 122 1.58 2.93 -13.85
C LEU A 122 2.37 2.41 -12.66
N THR A 123 3.26 3.25 -12.16
CA THR A 123 4.09 2.94 -10.98
C THR A 123 3.59 3.62 -9.70
N ASP A 124 2.49 4.38 -9.77
CA ASP A 124 1.93 5.16 -8.68
C ASP A 124 0.40 5.07 -8.67
N GLY A 125 -0.16 4.32 -7.73
CA GLY A 125 -1.58 4.10 -7.57
C GLY A 125 -2.35 5.29 -6.97
N ARG A 126 -1.69 6.31 -6.41
CA ARG A 126 -2.34 7.44 -5.72
C ARG A 126 -3.29 8.26 -6.62
N LYS A 127 -3.09 8.22 -7.93
CA LYS A 127 -3.89 8.96 -8.90
C LYS A 127 -4.99 8.12 -9.57
N THR A 128 -4.96 6.80 -9.39
CA THR A 128 -5.83 5.88 -10.14
C THR A 128 -7.30 6.08 -9.82
N TRP A 129 -7.65 6.37 -8.56
CA TRP A 129 -9.03 6.70 -8.20
C TRP A 129 -9.55 7.97 -8.90
N LYS A 130 -8.72 8.99 -9.06
CA LYS A 130 -9.11 10.19 -9.83
C LYS A 130 -9.40 9.89 -11.30
N ASN A 131 -8.69 8.91 -11.85
CA ASN A 131 -8.95 8.47 -13.23
C ASN A 131 -10.27 7.72 -13.33
N VAL A 132 -10.60 6.87 -12.33
CA VAL A 132 -11.91 6.21 -12.24
C VAL A 132 -13.02 7.26 -12.19
N VAL A 133 -12.95 8.22 -11.27
CA VAL A 133 -13.94 9.30 -11.14
C VAL A 133 -14.10 10.13 -12.43
N LYS A 134 -13.02 10.28 -13.20
CA LYS A 134 -13.08 10.97 -14.50
C LYS A 134 -13.78 10.16 -15.59
N ALA A 135 -13.57 8.85 -15.59
CA ALA A 135 -14.11 7.94 -16.60
C ALA A 135 -15.56 7.56 -16.28
N ASP A 136 -15.88 7.46 -15.00
CA ASP A 136 -17.19 7.06 -14.48
C ASP A 136 -17.77 8.14 -13.56
N GLY A 137 -18.82 8.80 -14.04
CA GLY A 137 -19.53 9.82 -13.26
C GLY A 137 -20.26 9.28 -12.01
N ASN A 138 -20.54 7.97 -11.94
CA ASN A 138 -21.15 7.33 -10.77
C ASN A 138 -20.12 7.19 -9.64
N ALA A 139 -18.88 6.87 -9.95
CA ALA A 139 -17.78 6.77 -8.99
C ALA A 139 -17.59 8.07 -8.18
N ALA A 140 -17.88 9.23 -8.77
CA ALA A 140 -17.80 10.52 -8.07
C ALA A 140 -18.82 10.66 -6.94
N LYS A 141 -19.91 9.89 -6.95
CA LYS A 141 -21.02 9.98 -6.01
C LYS A 141 -20.88 8.99 -4.86
N SER A 142 -20.33 7.82 -5.13
CA SER A 142 -20.27 6.72 -4.18
C SER A 142 -19.19 5.72 -4.56
N PHE A 143 -18.62 5.04 -3.54
CA PHE A 143 -17.76 3.87 -3.73
C PHE A 143 -18.55 2.57 -3.93
N ALA A 144 -19.89 2.59 -3.89
CA ALA A 144 -20.70 1.37 -3.90
C ALA A 144 -20.37 0.45 -5.10
N ASP A 145 -20.07 1.06 -6.25
CA ASP A 145 -19.73 0.34 -7.48
C ASP A 145 -18.24 -0.07 -7.56
N TYR A 146 -17.43 0.30 -6.57
CA TYR A 146 -15.99 0.04 -6.53
C TYR A 146 -15.50 -0.42 -5.16
N PRO A 147 -15.96 -1.60 -4.66
CA PRO A 147 -15.61 -2.09 -3.32
C PRO A 147 -14.11 -2.21 -3.07
N ALA A 148 -13.31 -2.59 -4.09
CA ALA A 148 -11.86 -2.67 -3.96
C ALA A 148 -11.22 -1.30 -3.68
N TYR A 149 -11.66 -0.27 -4.37
CA TYR A 149 -11.21 1.11 -4.11
C TYR A 149 -11.73 1.64 -2.77
N ASP A 150 -13.00 1.33 -2.41
CA ASP A 150 -13.56 1.73 -1.11
C ASP A 150 -12.73 1.18 0.05
N TYR A 151 -12.40 -0.11 -0.01
CA TYR A 151 -11.55 -0.71 1.01
C TYR A 151 -10.19 -0.02 1.07
N ALA A 152 -9.52 0.14 -0.07
CA ALA A 152 -8.18 0.67 -0.13
C ALA A 152 -8.08 2.14 0.30
N VAL A 153 -8.94 3.01 -0.24
CA VAL A 153 -8.90 4.46 0.02
C VAL A 153 -9.33 4.78 1.45
N ASN A 154 -10.30 4.05 1.99
CA ASN A 154 -10.83 4.25 3.33
C ASN A 154 -10.15 3.37 4.41
N TYR A 155 -9.04 2.73 4.08
CA TYR A 155 -8.32 1.83 4.99
C TYR A 155 -8.02 2.47 6.36
N GLY A 156 -7.48 3.69 6.37
CA GLY A 156 -7.15 4.39 7.60
C GLY A 156 -8.36 4.71 8.47
N ILE A 157 -9.47 5.13 7.82
CA ILE A 157 -10.74 5.41 8.50
C ILE A 157 -11.33 4.12 9.09
N LYS A 158 -11.44 3.06 8.27
CA LYS A 158 -12.00 1.76 8.67
C LYS A 158 -11.22 1.12 9.82
N ASN A 159 -9.91 1.34 9.86
CA ASN A 159 -9.02 0.82 10.89
C ASN A 159 -8.70 1.82 12.01
N LYS A 160 -9.33 3.00 12.03
CA LYS A 160 -9.17 4.05 13.06
C LYS A 160 -7.74 4.54 13.24
N ILE A 161 -6.98 4.60 12.15
CA ILE A 161 -5.57 5.01 12.16
C ILE A 161 -5.49 6.54 12.09
N LYS A 162 -5.58 7.22 13.21
CA LYS A 162 -5.73 8.68 13.30
C LYS A 162 -4.64 9.46 12.53
N LYS A 163 -3.38 9.05 12.66
CA LYS A 163 -2.26 9.75 12.01
C LYS A 163 -2.23 9.54 10.51
N PHE A 164 -2.68 8.38 10.05
CA PHE A 164 -2.72 7.97 8.64
C PHE A 164 -4.16 7.67 8.21
N GLU A 165 -5.10 8.53 8.58
CA GLU A 165 -6.52 8.33 8.28
C GLU A 165 -6.80 8.36 6.78
N LYS A 166 -6.08 9.19 6.02
CA LYS A 166 -6.24 9.41 4.58
C LYS A 166 -4.91 9.19 3.86
N GLY A 167 -4.95 8.98 2.56
CA GLY A 167 -3.76 8.81 1.73
C GLY A 167 -3.45 7.36 1.37
N TRP A 168 -4.25 6.41 1.85
CA TRP A 168 -4.21 5.02 1.40
C TRP A 168 -4.80 4.89 0.00
N TYR A 169 -4.34 3.89 -0.74
CA TYR A 169 -4.78 3.67 -2.11
C TYR A 169 -4.65 2.20 -2.53
N LEU A 170 -5.34 1.84 -3.61
CA LEU A 170 -5.23 0.54 -4.26
C LEU A 170 -3.94 0.51 -5.08
N PRO A 171 -3.03 -0.47 -4.84
CA PRO A 171 -1.76 -0.54 -5.54
C PRO A 171 -1.93 -0.69 -7.04
N THR A 172 -0.99 -0.18 -7.83
CA THR A 172 -0.80 -0.64 -9.20
C THR A 172 -0.26 -2.06 -9.23
N ALA A 173 -0.34 -2.74 -10.36
CA ALA A 173 0.27 -4.05 -10.51
C ALA A 173 1.79 -4.02 -10.28
N ALA A 174 2.47 -2.93 -10.65
CA ALA A 174 3.89 -2.73 -10.39
C ALA A 174 4.19 -2.65 -8.88
N GLU A 175 3.41 -1.86 -8.12
CA GLU A 175 3.57 -1.73 -6.67
C GLU A 175 3.21 -3.05 -5.96
N ALA A 176 2.13 -3.72 -6.37
CA ALA A 176 1.72 -5.01 -5.81
C ALA A 176 2.81 -6.09 -5.97
N ARG A 177 3.51 -6.10 -7.11
CA ARG A 177 4.63 -7.04 -7.32
C ARG A 177 5.83 -6.80 -6.41
N MET A 178 6.03 -5.59 -5.90
CA MET A 178 7.10 -5.34 -4.92
C MET A 178 6.82 -6.06 -3.59
N LEU A 179 5.56 -6.33 -3.25
CA LEU A 179 5.19 -7.10 -2.05
C LEU A 179 5.74 -8.53 -2.07
N VAL A 180 5.80 -9.16 -3.23
CA VAL A 180 6.28 -10.56 -3.38
C VAL A 180 7.68 -10.77 -2.78
N LYS A 181 8.54 -9.76 -2.86
CA LYS A 181 9.93 -9.82 -2.39
C LYS A 181 10.12 -9.26 -0.98
N SER A 182 9.06 -8.78 -0.37
CA SER A 182 9.17 -8.03 0.89
C SER A 182 9.26 -8.89 2.15
N ASN A 183 8.92 -10.18 2.05
CA ASN A 183 8.73 -11.08 3.19
C ASN A 183 7.66 -10.58 4.19
N MET A 184 6.70 -9.79 3.74
CA MET A 184 5.55 -9.43 4.56
C MET A 184 4.77 -10.70 4.95
N PRO A 185 4.46 -10.91 6.23
CA PRO A 185 3.70 -12.08 6.66
C PRO A 185 2.23 -12.01 6.20
N ASP A 186 1.58 -13.17 6.18
CA ASP A 186 0.13 -13.33 5.97
C ASP A 186 -0.43 -12.72 4.67
N LEU A 187 0.41 -12.61 3.64
CA LEU A 187 -0.05 -12.18 2.33
C LEU A 187 -0.98 -13.24 1.70
N PRO A 188 -2.08 -12.82 1.07
CA PRO A 188 -2.97 -13.72 0.33
C PRO A 188 -2.35 -14.14 -1.01
N ASP A 189 -2.94 -15.16 -1.62
CA ASP A 189 -2.47 -15.64 -2.93
C ASP A 189 -2.62 -14.57 -4.01
N PHE A 190 -3.77 -13.89 -4.05
CA PHE A 190 -4.09 -12.88 -5.05
C PHE A 190 -4.63 -11.61 -4.43
N ILE A 191 -4.25 -10.47 -5.02
CA ILE A 191 -4.83 -9.17 -4.68
C ILE A 191 -5.26 -8.40 -5.93
N TRP A 192 -6.33 -7.62 -5.77
CA TRP A 192 -6.72 -6.60 -6.73
C TRP A 192 -5.66 -5.52 -6.88
N THR A 193 -5.54 -5.00 -8.10
CA THR A 193 -4.72 -3.81 -8.38
C THR A 193 -5.57 -2.70 -8.97
N SER A 194 -5.03 -1.49 -9.06
CA SER A 194 -5.63 -0.37 -9.74
C SER A 194 -5.24 -0.26 -11.22
N SER A 195 -4.56 -1.28 -11.74
CA SER A 195 -4.12 -1.34 -13.13
C SER A 195 -5.15 -2.07 -13.97
N GLN A 196 -5.79 -1.31 -14.88
CA GLN A 196 -6.80 -1.84 -15.79
C GLN A 196 -6.18 -2.81 -16.79
N SER A 197 -6.83 -3.97 -16.97
CA SER A 197 -6.52 -4.89 -18.07
C SER A 197 -6.97 -4.30 -19.40
N TYR A 198 -6.26 -4.64 -20.48
CA TYR A 198 -6.64 -4.26 -21.82
C TYR A 198 -7.47 -5.34 -22.54
N ASP A 199 -7.52 -6.55 -21.95
CA ASP A 199 -8.21 -7.69 -22.57
C ASP A 199 -9.74 -7.54 -22.57
N GLY A 200 -10.26 -6.51 -21.91
CA GLY A 200 -11.68 -6.21 -21.86
C GLY A 200 -11.98 -5.16 -20.79
N LYS A 201 -13.08 -4.47 -20.99
CA LYS A 201 -13.55 -3.45 -20.05
C LYS A 201 -14.08 -4.05 -18.74
N GLU A 202 -14.47 -5.32 -18.79
CA GLU A 202 -14.91 -6.11 -17.64
C GLU A 202 -13.76 -6.68 -16.81
N ASN A 203 -12.52 -6.50 -17.27
CA ASN A 203 -11.33 -7.10 -16.68
C ASN A 203 -10.48 -6.07 -15.94
N GLU A 204 -9.85 -6.52 -14.87
CA GLU A 204 -8.85 -5.77 -14.10
C GLU A 204 -7.61 -6.65 -13.89
N LEU A 205 -6.46 -6.05 -13.56
CA LEU A 205 -5.28 -6.84 -13.26
C LEU A 205 -5.25 -7.23 -11.79
N VAL A 206 -4.90 -8.49 -11.55
CA VAL A 206 -4.60 -9.06 -10.24
C VAL A 206 -3.15 -9.51 -10.18
N VAL A 207 -2.57 -9.52 -8.99
CA VAL A 207 -1.21 -10.03 -8.77
C VAL A 207 -1.26 -11.23 -7.87
N ASN A 208 -0.66 -12.33 -8.34
CA ASN A 208 -0.37 -13.50 -7.52
C ASN A 208 0.84 -13.19 -6.64
N LEU A 209 0.66 -13.09 -5.35
CA LEU A 209 1.72 -12.71 -4.40
C LEU A 209 2.67 -13.86 -4.05
N ILE A 210 2.34 -15.10 -4.43
CA ILE A 210 3.22 -16.27 -4.27
C ILE A 210 4.24 -16.30 -5.40
N THR A 211 3.76 -16.14 -6.66
CA THR A 211 4.60 -16.29 -7.85
C THR A 211 5.12 -14.96 -8.41
N GLY A 212 4.44 -13.86 -8.10
CA GLY A 212 4.67 -12.55 -8.72
C GLY A 212 4.08 -12.41 -10.13
N SER A 213 3.31 -13.41 -10.60
CA SER A 213 2.59 -13.29 -11.88
C SER A 213 1.51 -12.22 -11.80
N VAL A 214 1.27 -11.57 -12.94
CA VAL A 214 0.16 -10.66 -13.13
C VAL A 214 -0.81 -11.31 -14.07
N GLU A 215 -2.06 -11.34 -13.67
CA GLU A 215 -3.11 -12.06 -14.36
C GLU A 215 -4.31 -11.15 -14.59
N THR A 216 -5.15 -11.50 -15.53
CA THR A 216 -6.41 -10.82 -15.78
C THR A 216 -7.50 -11.50 -14.96
N GLY A 217 -8.24 -10.72 -14.18
CA GLY A 217 -9.42 -11.17 -13.44
C GLY A 217 -10.67 -10.41 -13.89
N PHE A 218 -11.81 -11.09 -13.97
CA PHE A 218 -13.10 -10.40 -14.14
C PHE A 218 -13.40 -9.58 -12.89
N LYS A 219 -13.96 -8.39 -13.06
CA LYS A 219 -14.22 -7.42 -11.98
C LYS A 219 -15.19 -7.92 -10.91
N ASP A 220 -16.03 -8.90 -11.24
CA ASP A 220 -16.98 -9.56 -10.34
C ASP A 220 -16.40 -10.78 -9.59
N MET A 221 -15.14 -11.15 -9.86
CA MET A 221 -14.46 -12.18 -9.08
C MET A 221 -14.06 -11.68 -7.71
N ASP A 222 -13.98 -12.62 -6.77
CA ASP A 222 -13.58 -12.34 -5.39
C ASP A 222 -12.07 -12.47 -5.19
N TYR A 223 -11.39 -11.33 -5.05
CA TYR A 223 -10.00 -11.27 -4.62
C TYR A 223 -9.85 -10.34 -3.40
N ARG A 224 -8.70 -10.35 -2.76
CA ARG A 224 -8.44 -9.51 -1.60
C ARG A 224 -7.82 -8.18 -1.99
N VAL A 225 -7.86 -7.22 -1.08
CA VAL A 225 -7.22 -5.91 -1.23
C VAL A 225 -6.16 -5.74 -0.15
N CYS A 226 -4.94 -5.40 -0.57
CA CYS A 226 -3.87 -4.90 0.27
C CYS A 226 -3.72 -3.40 0.00
N SER A 227 -4.07 -2.57 0.97
CA SER A 227 -3.97 -1.12 0.84
C SER A 227 -2.52 -0.66 0.99
N ILE A 228 -2.10 0.33 0.20
CA ILE A 228 -0.75 0.89 0.25
C ILE A 228 -0.79 2.36 0.69
N TYR A 229 0.27 2.78 1.39
CA TYR A 229 0.51 4.16 1.80
C TYR A 229 1.92 4.59 1.41
N CYS A 230 2.09 5.85 0.96
CA CYS A 230 3.38 6.45 0.69
C CYS A 230 3.82 7.28 1.90
N PHE A 231 4.79 6.79 2.67
CA PHE A 231 5.26 7.41 3.93
C PHE A 231 6.27 8.54 3.70
N ALA A 232 7.00 8.50 2.60
CA ALA A 232 7.94 9.55 2.19
C ALA A 232 8.11 9.56 0.66
N GLU A 233 8.44 10.74 0.13
CA GLU A 233 8.69 11.01 -1.30
C GLU A 233 9.72 12.12 -1.48
#